data_0ba4ecbfc0590f50abb1bb9c9f452c7a
#
_entry.id   0ba4ecbfc0590f50abb1bb9c9f452c7a
#
_cell.length_a   1.000
_cell.length_b   1.000
_cell.length_c   1.000
_cell.angle_alpha   90.00
_cell.angle_beta   90.00
_cell.angle_gamma   90.00
#
_symmetry.space_group_name_H-M   'P 1'
#
loop_
_entity.id
_entity.type
_entity.pdbx_description
1 polymer ?
#
loop_
_entity_poly.entity_id
_entity_poly.type
_entity_poly.pdbx_seq_one_letter_code
_entity_poly.pdbx_strand_id
1 'polypeptide(L)'
;HRVASNHRTTPTASELKKAQLFASKYADVKEAPKPWQTVRDAIGDLPDPQSKAALKIANHEFRPGARSYAGHTGSVLDEPSKTIKAGAHGVPGGENTVVLDDGSVRYYTVRESARIQTFPDDYLFFGSWTESMRQIGNAVPVRLAQMIGESVIKELRRVEK
;
A
#
# COMPACT_ATOMS: atom_id res chain seq x y z
N HIS A 1 -2.89 14.73 -0.23
CA HIS A 1 -1.82 15.46 -0.89
C HIS A 1 -1.19 14.61 -1.96
N ARG A 2 -1.59 14.81 -3.21
CA ARG A 2 -0.84 14.32 -4.36
C ARG A 2 0.37 15.24 -4.57
N VAL A 3 1.41 15.07 -3.77
CA VAL A 3 2.71 15.61 -4.08
C VAL A 3 3.44 14.54 -4.88
N ALA A 4 3.32 14.67 -6.19
CA ALA A 4 4.15 14.03 -7.19
C ALA A 4 4.46 12.53 -7.00
N SER A 5 3.52 11.65 -7.35
CA SER A 5 3.94 10.41 -8.00
C SER A 5 4.50 10.78 -9.39
N ASN A 6 5.52 10.12 -9.87
CA ASN A 6 6.08 10.36 -11.20
C ASN A 6 5.09 10.06 -12.36
N HIS A 7 3.92 9.53 -12.05
CA HIS A 7 2.83 9.17 -12.96
C HIS A 7 1.63 10.09 -12.69
N ARG A 8 1.58 11.26 -13.31
CA ARG A 8 0.64 12.32 -12.97
C ARG A 8 -0.59 12.37 -13.85
N THR A 9 -1.74 12.31 -13.19
CA THR A 9 -2.88 13.12 -13.60
C THR A 9 -2.68 14.54 -13.05
N THR A 10 -2.88 15.57 -13.87
CA THR A 10 -2.83 16.98 -13.42
C THR A 10 -3.82 17.14 -12.26
N PRO A 11 -3.39 17.67 -11.09
CA PRO A 11 -4.28 17.81 -9.95
C PRO A 11 -5.43 18.77 -10.28
N THR A 12 -6.62 18.46 -9.82
CA THR A 12 -7.79 19.32 -9.98
C THR A 12 -7.64 20.60 -9.14
N ALA A 13 -8.36 21.67 -9.50
CA ALA A 13 -8.37 22.91 -8.73
C ALA A 13 -8.77 22.68 -7.25
N SER A 14 -9.69 21.75 -6.98
CA SER A 14 -10.09 21.37 -5.61
C SER A 14 -8.96 20.71 -4.84
N GLU A 15 -8.18 19.83 -5.47
CA GLU A 15 -7.03 19.17 -4.87
C GLU A 15 -5.90 20.16 -4.57
N LEU A 16 -5.65 21.10 -5.47
CA LEU A 16 -4.68 22.19 -5.26
C LEU A 16 -5.09 23.07 -4.07
N LYS A 17 -6.35 23.44 -3.96
CA LYS A 17 -6.87 24.26 -2.85
C LYS A 17 -6.75 23.51 -1.50
N LYS A 18 -7.05 22.21 -1.47
CA LYS A 18 -6.84 21.37 -0.27
C LYS A 18 -5.36 21.26 0.08
N ALA A 19 -4.48 21.12 -0.92
CA ALA A 19 -3.04 21.06 -0.70
C ALA A 19 -2.50 22.37 -0.13
N GLN A 20 -2.95 23.52 -0.63
CA GLN A 20 -2.58 24.84 -0.12
C GLN A 20 -3.04 25.04 1.33
N LEU A 21 -4.30 24.69 1.64
CA LEU A 21 -4.84 24.76 3.00
C LEU A 21 -4.05 23.89 3.99
N PHE A 22 -3.67 22.68 3.56
CA PHE A 22 -2.83 21.80 4.39
C PHE A 22 -1.43 22.39 4.56
N ALA A 23 -0.80 22.87 3.49
CA ALA A 23 0.52 23.48 3.56
C ALA A 23 0.53 24.69 4.52
N SER A 24 -0.50 25.55 4.49
CA SER A 24 -0.60 26.67 5.44
C SER A 24 -0.79 26.21 6.90
N LYS A 25 -1.54 25.13 7.12
CA LYS A 25 -1.76 24.57 8.47
C LYS A 25 -0.51 23.96 9.10
N TYR A 26 0.42 23.49 8.26
CA TYR A 26 1.65 22.80 8.68
C TYR A 26 2.91 23.55 8.20
N ALA A 27 2.81 24.86 8.05
CA ALA A 27 3.93 25.72 7.59
C ALA A 27 5.16 25.63 8.52
N ASP A 28 4.93 25.35 9.81
CA ASP A 28 5.98 25.22 10.82
C ASP A 28 6.67 23.84 10.85
N VAL A 29 6.19 22.89 10.02
CA VAL A 29 6.83 21.57 9.93
C VAL A 29 8.09 21.69 9.09
N LYS A 30 9.25 21.51 9.73
CA LYS A 30 10.58 21.69 9.12
C LYS A 30 10.91 20.72 7.96
N GLU A 31 10.16 19.64 7.82
CA GLU A 31 10.35 18.66 6.74
C GLU A 31 9.22 18.78 5.71
N ALA A 32 9.59 18.94 4.45
CA ALA A 32 8.62 18.87 3.36
C ALA A 32 7.90 17.51 3.34
N PRO A 33 6.58 17.47 3.12
CA PRO A 33 5.86 16.21 3.02
C PRO A 33 6.43 15.35 1.90
N LYS A 34 6.74 14.09 2.22
CA LYS A 34 7.21 13.12 1.23
C LYS A 34 6.10 12.79 0.24
N PRO A 35 6.41 12.48 -1.02
CA PRO A 35 5.43 12.01 -1.98
C PRO A 35 4.75 10.72 -1.48
N TRP A 36 3.52 10.52 -1.91
CA TRP A 36 2.80 9.28 -1.64
C TRP A 36 3.48 8.11 -2.33
N GLN A 37 3.51 6.98 -1.67
CA GLN A 37 3.87 5.74 -2.34
C GLN A 37 2.64 5.17 -3.06
N THR A 38 2.82 4.87 -4.33
CA THR A 38 1.80 4.23 -5.16
C THR A 38 1.90 2.72 -5.08
N VAL A 39 0.88 2.02 -5.58
CA VAL A 39 0.95 0.56 -5.75
C VAL A 39 2.14 0.20 -6.64
N ARG A 40 2.36 0.95 -7.73
CA ARG A 40 3.49 0.71 -8.65
C ARG A 40 4.84 0.86 -7.95
N ASP A 41 4.99 1.84 -7.07
CA ASP A 41 6.23 2.01 -6.29
C ASP A 41 6.50 0.82 -5.35
N ALA A 42 5.43 0.18 -4.86
CA ALA A 42 5.56 -0.94 -3.93
C ALA A 42 5.81 -2.29 -4.61
N ILE A 43 5.24 -2.52 -5.81
CA ILE A 43 5.24 -3.84 -6.43
C ILE A 43 5.76 -3.87 -7.86
N GLY A 44 6.09 -2.72 -8.46
CA GLY A 44 6.42 -2.64 -9.89
C GLY A 44 7.74 -3.32 -10.30
N ASP A 45 8.62 -3.60 -9.36
CA ASP A 45 9.87 -4.37 -9.57
C ASP A 45 9.67 -5.89 -9.40
N LEU A 46 8.51 -6.33 -8.88
CA LEU A 46 8.20 -7.75 -8.79
C LEU A 46 7.83 -8.31 -10.18
N PRO A 47 8.25 -9.52 -10.50
CA PRO A 47 7.85 -10.18 -11.75
C PRO A 47 6.36 -10.52 -11.72
N ASP A 48 5.77 -10.72 -12.91
CA ASP A 48 4.42 -11.26 -12.99
C ASP A 48 4.29 -12.54 -12.14
N PRO A 49 3.30 -12.63 -11.22
CA PRO A 49 3.14 -13.78 -10.35
C PRO A 49 2.85 -15.11 -11.09
N GLN A 50 2.51 -15.07 -12.37
CA GLN A 50 2.38 -16.26 -13.23
C GLN A 50 3.69 -16.66 -13.90
N SER A 51 4.73 -15.87 -13.78
CA SER A 51 6.02 -16.13 -14.41
C SER A 51 6.88 -17.14 -13.64
N LYS A 52 7.82 -17.78 -14.33
CA LYS A 52 8.83 -18.65 -13.68
C LYS A 52 9.72 -17.88 -12.67
N ALA A 53 9.90 -16.58 -12.88
CA ALA A 53 10.69 -15.74 -11.98
C ALA A 53 9.99 -15.55 -10.63
N ALA A 54 8.67 -15.51 -10.60
CA ALA A 54 7.89 -15.38 -9.38
C ALA A 54 8.08 -16.56 -8.42
N LEU A 55 8.36 -17.77 -8.93
CA LEU A 55 8.61 -18.96 -8.11
C LEU A 55 9.84 -18.85 -7.20
N LYS A 56 10.72 -17.90 -7.47
CA LYS A 56 11.92 -17.61 -6.65
C LYS A 56 11.64 -16.64 -5.51
N ILE A 57 10.45 -16.04 -5.47
CA ILE A 57 10.06 -15.03 -4.49
C ILE A 57 9.05 -15.64 -3.54
N ALA A 58 9.40 -15.71 -2.28
CA ALA A 58 8.52 -16.27 -1.24
C ALA A 58 7.21 -15.47 -1.13
N ASN A 59 6.10 -16.17 -1.01
CA ASN A 59 4.77 -15.58 -0.90
C ASN A 59 4.29 -14.78 -2.14
N HIS A 60 4.89 -15.01 -3.32
CA HIS A 60 4.53 -14.31 -4.55
C HIS A 60 3.81 -15.24 -5.55
N GLU A 61 2.79 -15.92 -5.09
CA GLU A 61 2.02 -16.89 -5.85
C GLU A 61 0.75 -16.26 -6.43
N PHE A 62 0.47 -16.56 -7.70
CA PHE A 62 -0.74 -16.10 -8.38
C PHE A 62 -2.00 -16.73 -7.73
N ARG A 63 -3.01 -15.88 -7.48
CA ARG A 63 -4.33 -16.33 -7.05
C ARG A 63 -5.39 -16.00 -8.10
N PRO A 64 -6.07 -16.99 -8.66
CA PRO A 64 -7.13 -16.78 -9.65
C PRO A 64 -8.44 -16.32 -8.99
N GLY A 65 -9.38 -15.85 -9.84
CA GLY A 65 -10.78 -15.61 -9.43
C GLY A 65 -11.10 -14.19 -9.02
N ALA A 66 -10.16 -13.24 -9.14
CA ALA A 66 -10.45 -11.83 -8.94
C ALA A 66 -11.47 -11.32 -9.95
N ARG A 67 -12.41 -10.49 -9.50
CA ARG A 67 -13.43 -9.85 -10.34
C ARG A 67 -13.64 -8.42 -9.89
N SER A 68 -13.92 -7.54 -10.85
CA SER A 68 -14.36 -6.18 -10.57
C SER A 68 -15.90 -6.15 -10.46
N TYR A 69 -16.40 -5.39 -9.51
CA TYR A 69 -17.84 -5.14 -9.31
C TYR A 69 -18.08 -3.64 -9.15
N ALA A 70 -19.28 -3.19 -9.42
CA ALA A 70 -19.69 -1.82 -9.16
C ALA A 70 -19.40 -1.46 -7.69
N GLY A 71 -18.58 -0.41 -7.47
CA GLY A 71 -18.12 0.00 -6.14
C GLY A 71 -16.88 -0.76 -5.60
N HIS A 72 -16.42 -1.81 -6.28
CA HIS A 72 -15.26 -2.63 -5.88
C HIS A 72 -14.31 -2.79 -7.07
N THR A 73 -13.56 -1.74 -7.35
CA THR A 73 -12.80 -1.60 -8.59
C THR A 73 -11.30 -1.89 -8.46
N GLY A 74 -10.85 -2.40 -7.33
CA GLY A 74 -9.41 -2.61 -7.11
C GLY A 74 -8.63 -1.33 -6.88
N SER A 75 -7.33 -1.46 -6.64
CA SER A 75 -6.37 -0.36 -6.54
C SER A 75 -5.67 -0.18 -7.88
N VAL A 76 -5.63 1.03 -8.42
CA VAL A 76 -4.87 1.33 -9.63
C VAL A 76 -3.39 1.50 -9.30
N LEU A 77 -2.52 1.17 -10.26
CA LEU A 77 -1.07 1.14 -10.02
C LEU A 77 -0.48 2.49 -9.61
N ASP A 78 -0.95 3.58 -10.19
CA ASP A 78 -0.37 4.92 -10.00
C ASP A 78 -1.02 5.74 -8.89
N GLU A 79 -1.76 5.06 -8.00
CA GLU A 79 -2.35 5.65 -6.80
C GLU A 79 -1.96 4.86 -5.54
N PRO A 80 -2.11 5.45 -4.34
CA PRO A 80 -2.00 4.70 -3.10
C PRO A 80 -2.97 3.53 -3.07
N SER A 81 -2.54 2.40 -2.53
CA SER A 81 -3.41 1.24 -2.38
C SER A 81 -4.61 1.56 -1.49
N LYS A 82 -5.75 0.97 -1.82
CA LYS A 82 -6.86 0.85 -0.89
C LYS A 82 -6.42 0.04 0.32
N THR A 83 -7.13 0.20 1.43
CA THR A 83 -6.86 -0.55 2.67
C THR A 83 -6.88 -2.06 2.42
N ILE A 84 -5.81 -2.75 2.79
CA ILE A 84 -5.78 -4.21 2.77
C ILE A 84 -6.71 -4.72 3.86
N LYS A 85 -7.71 -5.49 3.48
CA LYS A 85 -8.69 -6.05 4.42
C LYS A 85 -8.25 -7.39 4.98
N ALA A 86 -8.43 -7.54 6.29
CA ALA A 86 -8.14 -8.73 7.08
C ALA A 86 -9.29 -9.76 7.08
N GLY A 87 -10.09 -9.87 6.05
CA GLY A 87 -11.28 -10.70 6.09
C GLY A 87 -11.14 -12.05 5.41
N ALA A 88 -11.60 -13.12 6.10
CA ALA A 88 -11.86 -14.43 5.50
C ALA A 88 -13.15 -14.44 4.65
N HIS A 89 -13.97 -13.46 4.80
CA HIS A 89 -15.15 -13.31 3.95
C HIS A 89 -14.63 -12.87 2.59
N GLY A 90 -14.43 -13.90 1.77
CA GLY A 90 -13.97 -13.85 0.40
C GLY A 90 -14.65 -12.73 -0.33
N VAL A 91 -14.11 -11.58 -0.11
CA VAL A 91 -14.51 -10.47 -0.87
C VAL A 91 -13.79 -10.64 -2.19
N PRO A 92 -14.50 -11.09 -3.20
CA PRO A 92 -14.10 -10.77 -4.54
C PRO A 92 -14.26 -9.26 -4.68
N GLY A 93 -13.90 -8.47 -3.69
CA GLY A 93 -14.20 -7.06 -3.64
C GLY A 93 -12.93 -6.27 -3.48
N GLY A 94 -12.58 -5.64 -4.50
CA GLY A 94 -11.82 -4.44 -4.79
C GLY A 94 -10.64 -4.03 -3.91
N GLU A 95 -10.63 -4.31 -2.63
CA GLU A 95 -9.60 -3.79 -1.73
C GLU A 95 -8.31 -4.62 -1.75
N ASN A 96 -8.42 -5.93 -1.99
CA ASN A 96 -7.27 -6.84 -2.09
C ASN A 96 -6.94 -7.18 -3.54
N THR A 97 -7.30 -6.30 -4.47
CA THR A 97 -7.08 -6.47 -5.91
C THR A 97 -6.34 -5.26 -6.49
N VAL A 98 -5.58 -5.53 -7.54
CA VAL A 98 -4.90 -4.52 -8.36
C VAL A 98 -5.53 -4.49 -9.75
N VAL A 99 -5.67 -3.29 -10.30
CA VAL A 99 -5.99 -3.04 -11.71
C VAL A 99 -4.69 -2.78 -12.45
N LEU A 100 -4.39 -3.62 -13.44
CA LEU A 100 -3.18 -3.51 -14.25
C LEU A 100 -3.36 -2.46 -15.37
N ASP A 101 -2.27 -2.12 -16.06
CA ASP A 101 -2.28 -1.10 -17.11
C ASP A 101 -3.18 -1.47 -18.31
N ASP A 102 -3.40 -2.76 -18.55
CA ASP A 102 -4.32 -3.28 -19.57
C ASP A 102 -5.80 -3.30 -19.12
N GLY A 103 -6.08 -2.83 -17.90
CA GLY A 103 -7.42 -2.83 -17.29
C GLY A 103 -7.83 -4.17 -16.68
N SER A 104 -7.01 -5.21 -16.77
CA SER A 104 -7.28 -6.48 -16.12
C SER A 104 -7.17 -6.37 -14.60
N VAL A 105 -7.87 -7.24 -13.88
CA VAL A 105 -7.91 -7.22 -12.42
C VAL A 105 -7.43 -8.56 -11.87
N ARG A 106 -6.55 -8.54 -10.90
CA ARG A 106 -6.12 -9.73 -10.16
C ARG A 106 -6.02 -9.47 -8.67
N TYR A 107 -6.03 -10.52 -7.88
CA TYR A 107 -5.69 -10.40 -6.47
C TYR A 107 -4.22 -10.02 -6.30
N TYR A 108 -3.94 -9.24 -5.24
CA TYR A 108 -2.57 -9.14 -4.76
C TYR A 108 -2.07 -10.52 -4.32
N THR A 109 -0.81 -10.78 -4.59
CA THR A 109 -0.10 -11.87 -3.90
C THR A 109 0.14 -11.48 -2.43
N VAL A 110 0.49 -12.46 -1.61
CA VAL A 110 0.85 -12.21 -0.20
C VAL A 110 2.06 -11.27 -0.13
N ARG A 111 3.07 -11.47 -0.99
CA ARG A 111 4.27 -10.61 -1.07
C ARG A 111 3.92 -9.17 -1.44
N GLU A 112 3.07 -8.96 -2.42
CA GLU A 112 2.63 -7.62 -2.82
C GLU A 112 1.90 -6.90 -1.69
N SER A 113 0.97 -7.59 -1.04
CA SER A 113 0.25 -7.05 0.12
C SER A 113 1.17 -6.73 1.28
N ALA A 114 2.18 -7.57 1.52
CA ALA A 114 3.20 -7.34 2.54
C ALA A 114 4.02 -6.08 2.25
N ARG A 115 4.45 -5.87 1.00
CA ARG A 115 5.16 -4.65 0.59
C ARG A 115 4.30 -3.39 0.69
N ILE A 116 3.01 -3.46 0.35
CA ILE A 116 2.06 -2.36 0.53
C ILE A 116 1.94 -1.99 2.02
N GLN A 117 1.95 -2.97 2.91
CA GLN A 117 2.00 -2.78 4.36
C GLN A 117 3.42 -2.56 4.90
N THR A 118 4.37 -2.34 4.00
CA THR A 118 5.77 -2.02 4.29
C THR A 118 6.54 -3.07 5.10
N PHE A 119 6.13 -4.35 5.02
CA PHE A 119 6.94 -5.45 5.53
C PHE A 119 8.19 -5.64 4.65
N PRO A 120 9.32 -6.01 5.25
CA PRO A 120 10.54 -6.31 4.49
C PRO A 120 10.39 -7.63 3.71
N ASP A 121 11.18 -7.78 2.64
CA ASP A 121 11.04 -8.92 1.72
C ASP A 121 11.49 -10.25 2.30
N ASP A 122 12.31 -10.23 3.33
CA ASP A 122 12.74 -11.42 4.09
C ASP A 122 11.72 -11.88 5.13
N TYR A 123 10.68 -11.09 5.39
CA TYR A 123 9.60 -11.53 6.28
C TYR A 123 8.71 -12.54 5.56
N LEU A 124 8.54 -13.72 6.18
CA LEU A 124 7.77 -14.82 5.60
C LEU A 124 6.41 -14.96 6.28
N PHE A 125 5.37 -15.10 5.47
CA PHE A 125 4.03 -15.41 5.93
C PHE A 125 3.78 -16.91 5.75
N PHE A 126 3.16 -17.53 6.74
CA PHE A 126 2.86 -18.96 6.73
C PHE A 126 1.35 -19.20 6.75
N GLY A 127 0.94 -20.30 6.12
CA GLY A 127 -0.46 -20.70 6.02
C GLY A 127 -1.06 -20.44 4.62
N SER A 128 -2.37 -20.55 4.54
CA SER A 128 -3.08 -20.28 3.29
C SER A 128 -3.01 -18.80 2.90
N TRP A 129 -3.30 -18.49 1.62
CA TRP A 129 -3.41 -17.10 1.17
C TRP A 129 -4.36 -16.28 2.06
N THR A 130 -5.54 -16.83 2.39
CA THR A 130 -6.53 -16.15 3.23
C THR A 130 -5.99 -15.86 4.64
N GLU A 131 -5.25 -16.80 5.21
CA GLU A 131 -4.64 -16.64 6.53
C GLU A 131 -3.54 -15.57 6.50
N SER A 132 -2.67 -15.61 5.50
CA SER A 132 -1.62 -14.61 5.31
C SER A 132 -2.22 -13.21 5.08
N MET A 133 -3.26 -13.08 4.25
CA MET A 133 -3.95 -11.82 4.04
C MET A 133 -4.64 -11.30 5.31
N ARG A 134 -5.14 -12.20 6.16
CA ARG A 134 -5.70 -11.84 7.47
C ARG A 134 -4.62 -11.27 8.39
N GLN A 135 -3.46 -11.89 8.44
CA GLN A 135 -2.31 -11.39 9.23
C GLN A 135 -1.88 -10.00 8.75
N ILE A 136 -1.70 -9.83 7.44
CA ILE A 136 -1.27 -8.57 6.83
C ILE A 136 -2.31 -7.46 7.06
N GLY A 137 -3.59 -7.75 6.83
CA GLY A 137 -4.65 -6.76 6.95
C GLY A 137 -4.92 -6.32 8.40
N ASN A 138 -4.61 -7.16 9.39
CA ASN A 138 -4.67 -6.80 10.82
C ASN A 138 -3.42 -6.05 11.30
N ALA A 139 -2.34 -6.08 10.55
CA ALA A 139 -1.11 -5.44 10.94
C ALA A 139 -1.16 -3.92 10.77
N VAL A 140 -0.50 -3.21 11.65
CA VAL A 140 -0.13 -1.80 11.42
C VAL A 140 1.01 -1.78 10.40
N PRO A 141 0.99 -0.92 9.36
CA PRO A 141 2.11 -0.80 8.44
C PRO A 141 3.43 -0.57 9.18
N VAL A 142 4.46 -1.35 8.85
CA VAL A 142 5.71 -1.40 9.62
C VAL A 142 6.37 -0.02 9.71
N ARG A 143 6.42 0.73 8.60
CA ARG A 143 6.98 2.11 8.61
C ARG A 143 6.16 3.08 9.44
N LEU A 144 4.84 2.94 9.48
CA LEU A 144 3.98 3.77 10.32
C LEU A 144 4.25 3.49 11.81
N ALA A 145 4.32 2.22 12.19
CA ALA A 145 4.66 1.82 13.56
C ALA A 145 6.04 2.35 13.98
N GLN A 146 7.03 2.26 13.09
CA GLN A 146 8.36 2.81 13.32
C GLN A 146 8.32 4.32 13.56
N MET A 147 7.66 5.09 12.68
CA MET A 147 7.59 6.56 12.81
C MET A 147 6.89 6.99 14.11
N ILE A 148 5.82 6.28 14.50
CA ILE A 148 5.13 6.54 15.77
C ILE A 148 6.08 6.24 16.94
N GLY A 149 6.75 5.09 16.92
CA GLY A 149 7.72 4.71 17.96
C GLY A 149 8.86 5.71 18.10
N GLU A 150 9.44 6.16 16.99
CA GLU A 150 10.49 7.19 16.99
C GLU A 150 10.00 8.51 17.58
N SER A 151 8.77 8.91 17.26
CA SER A 151 8.15 10.13 17.81
C SER A 151 7.95 10.01 19.32
N VAL A 152 7.45 8.88 19.81
CA VAL A 152 7.28 8.64 21.25
C VAL A 152 8.63 8.66 21.99
N ILE A 153 9.63 7.96 21.46
CA ILE A 153 10.98 7.95 22.05
C ILE A 153 11.57 9.35 22.12
N LYS A 154 11.38 10.15 21.05
CA LYS A 154 11.85 11.54 21.02
C LYS A 154 11.24 12.39 22.12
N GLU A 155 9.94 12.27 22.36
CA GLU A 155 9.26 13.03 23.43
C GLU A 155 9.65 12.52 24.83
N LEU A 156 9.78 11.22 25.05
CA LEU A 156 10.24 10.67 26.33
C LEU A 156 11.63 11.21 26.69
N ARG A 157 12.59 11.19 25.76
CA ARG A 157 13.93 11.75 25.99
C ARG A 157 13.95 13.26 26.21
N ARG A 158 12.91 13.98 25.83
CA ARG A 158 12.76 15.41 26.08
C ARG A 158 12.29 15.71 27.51
N VAL A 159 11.48 14.83 28.07
CA VAL A 159 10.95 14.96 29.45
C VAL A 159 11.97 14.53 30.50
N GLU A 160 12.92 13.63 30.14
CA GLU A 160 13.99 13.17 31.03
C GLU A 160 15.15 14.17 31.21
N LYS A 161 15.14 15.29 30.47
CA LYS A 161 16.10 16.41 30.59
C LYS A 161 15.52 17.57 31.39
#